data_5aafc7aa64d9af9c9949165eb5e7b38a
#
_entry.id   5aafc7aa64d9af9c9949165eb5e7b38a
#
_cell.length_a   1.000
_cell.length_b   1.000
_cell.length_c   1.000
_cell.angle_alpha   90.00
_cell.angle_beta   90.00
_cell.angle_gamma   90.00
#
_symmetry.space_group_name_H-M   'P 1'
#
loop_
_entity.id
_entity.type
_entity.pdbx_description
1 polymer ?
#
loop_
_entity_poly.entity_id
_entity_poly.type
_entity_poly.pdbx_seq_one_letter_code
_entity_poly.pdbx_strand_id
1 'polypeptide(L)'
;MKNGMLAALSHGIGVGLYAGASLLGLGALMTQFPTVYQILVYLGAAYLAYLGIKILLAKPSNNELEVQKSEVSEAKALQDGFAIAFLNPKLAIFFLALFSQFIDPQALTLSVGIIMCLTVFVIDTGWYLLVALLTEVSKTRFGFTKQNPWLDKILGVVFIALAIKVVISL
;
A
#
# COMPACT_ATOMS: atom_id res chain seq x y z
N MET A 1 -10.91 5.00 -19.59
CA MET A 1 -10.76 5.98 -18.50
C MET A 1 -11.73 5.73 -17.34
N LYS A 2 -13.05 5.75 -17.51
CA LYS A 2 -14.06 5.58 -16.44
C LYS A 2 -13.83 4.33 -15.57
N ASN A 3 -13.64 3.16 -16.19
CA ASN A 3 -13.41 1.91 -15.45
C ASN A 3 -12.10 1.91 -14.64
N GLY A 4 -11.04 2.56 -15.12
CA GLY A 4 -9.81 2.73 -14.36
C GLY A 4 -10.00 3.60 -13.12
N MET A 5 -10.79 4.67 -13.23
CA MET A 5 -11.12 5.53 -12.09
C MET A 5 -11.99 4.80 -11.05
N LEU A 6 -12.97 4.01 -11.51
CA LEU A 6 -13.81 3.20 -10.64
C LEU A 6 -12.99 2.12 -9.89
N ALA A 7 -12.08 1.46 -10.59
CA ALA A 7 -11.17 0.49 -9.99
C ALA A 7 -10.23 1.16 -8.96
N ALA A 8 -9.69 2.35 -9.27
CA ALA A 8 -8.84 3.11 -8.35
C ALA A 8 -9.58 3.49 -7.06
N LEU A 9 -10.82 3.98 -7.19
CA LEU A 9 -11.64 4.36 -6.04
C LEU A 9 -11.97 3.16 -5.15
N SER A 10 -12.43 2.06 -5.75
CA SER A 10 -12.79 0.85 -5.00
C SER A 10 -11.56 0.17 -4.38
N HIS A 11 -10.40 0.22 -5.05
CA HIS A 11 -9.13 -0.22 -4.49
C HIS A 11 -8.77 0.58 -3.23
N GLY A 12 -8.81 1.92 -3.32
CA GLY A 12 -8.53 2.78 -2.17
C GLY A 12 -9.48 2.56 -1.00
N ILE A 13 -10.77 2.28 -1.24
CA ILE A 13 -11.70 1.88 -0.18
C ILE A 13 -11.21 0.58 0.49
N GLY A 14 -10.84 -0.44 -0.29
CA GLY A 14 -10.30 -1.69 0.22
C GLY A 14 -9.04 -1.48 1.08
N VAL A 15 -8.12 -0.64 0.61
CA VAL A 15 -6.89 -0.27 1.33
C VAL A 15 -7.20 0.49 2.62
N GLY A 16 -8.12 1.46 2.59
CA GLY A 16 -8.56 2.21 3.76
C GLY A 16 -9.20 1.32 4.84
N LEU A 17 -10.01 0.34 4.44
CA LEU A 17 -10.57 -0.66 5.35
C LEU A 17 -9.49 -1.55 5.97
N TYR A 18 -8.48 -1.95 5.19
CA TYR A 18 -7.32 -2.68 5.72
C TYR A 18 -6.54 -1.86 6.74
N ALA A 19 -6.31 -0.58 6.43
CA ALA A 19 -5.65 0.34 7.36
C ALA A 19 -6.43 0.42 8.67
N GLY A 20 -7.75 0.60 8.61
CA GLY A 20 -8.62 0.62 9.79
C GLY A 20 -8.58 -0.67 10.61
N ALA A 21 -8.71 -1.81 9.95
CA ALA A 21 -8.61 -3.11 10.61
C ALA A 21 -7.24 -3.35 11.28
N SER A 22 -6.16 -2.92 10.62
CA SER A 22 -4.81 -3.01 11.17
C SER A 22 -4.62 -2.12 12.39
N LEU A 23 -5.18 -0.90 12.37
CA LEU A 23 -5.15 0.03 13.51
C LEU A 23 -5.89 -0.54 14.73
N LEU A 24 -7.11 -1.06 14.52
CA LEU A 24 -7.90 -1.68 15.59
C LEU A 24 -7.22 -2.94 16.15
N GLY A 25 -6.67 -3.76 15.25
CA GLY A 25 -5.94 -4.97 15.65
C GLY A 25 -4.66 -4.66 16.43
N LEU A 26 -3.89 -3.66 16.00
CA LEU A 26 -2.70 -3.20 16.72
C LEU A 26 -3.03 -2.68 18.11
N GLY A 27 -4.04 -1.83 18.26
CA GLY A 27 -4.46 -1.30 19.56
C GLY A 27 -4.81 -2.43 20.56
N ALA A 28 -5.55 -3.43 20.10
CA ALA A 28 -5.88 -4.61 20.91
C ALA A 28 -4.64 -5.45 21.27
N LEU A 29 -3.75 -5.68 20.31
CA LEU A 29 -2.52 -6.45 20.55
C LEU A 29 -1.59 -5.78 21.54
N MET A 30 -1.42 -4.46 21.45
CA MET A 30 -0.57 -3.68 22.33
C MET A 30 -1.02 -3.75 23.79
N THR A 31 -2.35 -3.72 24.01
CA THR A 31 -2.91 -3.68 25.37
C THR A 31 -3.09 -5.06 25.98
N GLN A 32 -3.52 -6.05 25.20
CA GLN A 32 -3.87 -7.39 25.71
C GLN A 32 -2.74 -8.40 25.55
N PHE A 33 -1.89 -8.26 24.52
CA PHE A 33 -0.85 -9.23 24.18
C PHE A 33 0.47 -8.53 23.80
N PRO A 34 1.12 -7.81 24.75
CA PRO A 34 2.30 -6.98 24.45
C PRO A 34 3.48 -7.78 23.86
N THR A 35 3.68 -9.02 24.31
CA THR A 35 4.74 -9.90 23.75
C THR A 35 4.45 -10.27 22.29
N VAL A 36 3.19 -10.59 21.96
CA VAL A 36 2.79 -10.89 20.57
C VAL A 36 2.97 -9.65 19.70
N TYR A 37 2.60 -8.48 20.22
CA TYR A 37 2.83 -7.21 19.54
C TYR A 37 4.32 -7.01 19.22
N GLN A 38 5.22 -7.17 20.19
CA GLN A 38 6.67 -7.04 19.96
C GLN A 38 7.19 -8.00 18.89
N ILE A 39 6.78 -9.26 18.92
CA ILE A 39 7.16 -10.23 17.88
C ILE A 39 6.69 -9.75 16.50
N LEU A 40 5.44 -9.27 16.38
CA LEU A 40 4.90 -8.76 15.13
C LEU A 40 5.64 -7.50 14.64
N VAL A 41 6.08 -6.63 15.55
CA VAL A 41 6.90 -5.46 15.22
C VAL A 41 8.24 -5.88 14.59
N TYR A 42 8.95 -6.85 15.17
CA TYR A 42 10.20 -7.36 14.60
C TYR A 42 9.98 -8.06 13.26
N LEU A 43 8.95 -8.90 13.15
CA LEU A 43 8.59 -9.53 11.88
C LEU A 43 8.22 -8.50 10.80
N GLY A 44 7.51 -7.45 11.19
CA GLY A 44 7.17 -6.32 10.33
C GLY A 44 8.41 -5.57 9.84
N ALA A 45 9.36 -5.28 10.75
CA ALA A 45 10.64 -4.66 10.39
C ALA A 45 11.44 -5.53 9.40
N ALA A 46 11.54 -6.84 9.67
CA ALA A 46 12.20 -7.79 8.77
C ALA A 46 11.51 -7.83 7.39
N TYR A 47 10.18 -7.76 7.36
CA TYR A 47 9.41 -7.74 6.12
C TYR A 47 9.63 -6.43 5.33
N LEU A 48 9.66 -5.27 6.00
CA LEU A 48 9.98 -3.99 5.34
C LEU A 48 11.41 -4.01 4.76
N ALA A 49 12.38 -4.52 5.52
CA ALA A 49 13.75 -4.71 5.02
C ALA A 49 13.79 -5.61 3.79
N TYR A 50 13.08 -6.75 3.84
CA TYR A 50 12.96 -7.66 2.69
C TYR A 50 12.36 -6.96 1.46
N LEU A 51 11.26 -6.21 1.63
CA LEU A 51 10.64 -5.46 0.54
C LEU A 51 11.60 -4.41 -0.03
N GLY A 52 12.27 -3.64 0.84
CA GLY A 52 13.24 -2.65 0.42
C GLY A 52 14.38 -3.24 -0.40
N ILE A 53 14.98 -4.34 0.07
CA ILE A 53 16.04 -5.06 -0.65
C ILE A 53 15.51 -5.59 -1.99
N LYS A 54 14.34 -6.21 -1.99
CA LYS A 54 13.71 -6.74 -3.21
C LYS A 54 13.50 -5.68 -4.27
N ILE A 55 13.03 -4.48 -3.86
CA ILE A 55 12.83 -3.34 -4.76
C ILE A 55 14.18 -2.85 -5.31
N LEU A 56 15.19 -2.72 -4.45
CA LEU A 56 16.52 -2.26 -4.88
C LEU A 56 17.22 -3.22 -5.85
N LEU A 57 17.00 -4.53 -5.67
CA LEU A 57 17.57 -5.58 -6.52
C LEU A 57 16.71 -5.89 -7.76
N ALA A 58 15.50 -5.33 -7.86
CA ALA A 58 14.64 -5.55 -9.01
C ALA A 58 15.26 -4.98 -10.28
N LYS A 59 15.36 -5.82 -11.31
CA LYS A 59 15.78 -5.38 -12.64
C LYS A 59 14.58 -4.68 -13.31
N PRO A 60 14.82 -3.62 -14.10
CA PRO A 60 13.76 -3.01 -14.90
C PRO A 60 13.07 -4.08 -15.75
N SER A 61 11.81 -4.29 -15.57
CA SER A 61 11.04 -5.24 -16.36
C SER A 61 10.70 -4.60 -17.71
N ASN A 62 11.19 -5.18 -18.79
CA ASN A 62 10.80 -4.81 -20.17
C ASN A 62 9.51 -5.52 -20.62
N ASN A 63 8.76 -6.11 -19.70
CA ASN A 63 7.51 -6.77 -20.06
C ASN A 63 6.50 -5.71 -20.49
N GLU A 64 6.32 -5.60 -21.79
CA GLU A 64 5.14 -4.97 -22.38
C GLU A 64 3.92 -5.79 -21.88
N LEU A 65 3.13 -5.18 -21.01
CA LEU A 65 1.85 -5.76 -20.63
C LEU A 65 0.96 -5.73 -21.88
N GLU A 66 0.74 -6.87 -22.50
CA GLU A 66 -0.30 -7.03 -23.50
C GLU A 66 -1.64 -6.65 -22.86
N VAL A 67 -2.09 -5.45 -23.17
CA VAL A 67 -3.40 -4.98 -22.73
C VAL A 67 -4.44 -5.70 -23.58
N GLN A 68 -4.94 -6.82 -23.07
CA GLN A 68 -6.15 -7.44 -23.65
C GLN A 68 -7.28 -6.41 -23.59
N LYS A 69 -7.76 -6.01 -24.76
CA LYS A 69 -8.94 -5.15 -24.91
C LYS A 69 -10.20 -5.96 -24.62
N SER A 70 -10.44 -6.32 -23.37
CA SER A 70 -11.75 -6.79 -22.94
C SER A 70 -12.56 -5.61 -22.45
N GLU A 71 -13.79 -5.45 -22.94
CA GLU A 71 -14.73 -4.47 -22.40
C GLU A 71 -15.13 -4.91 -20.99
N VAL A 72 -14.42 -4.40 -20.00
CA VAL A 72 -14.72 -4.66 -18.58
C VAL A 72 -15.91 -3.79 -18.20
N SER A 73 -16.97 -4.39 -17.64
CA SER A 73 -18.11 -3.63 -17.12
C SER A 73 -17.71 -2.80 -15.90
N GLU A 74 -18.45 -1.72 -15.61
CA GLU A 74 -18.21 -0.85 -14.45
C GLU A 74 -18.27 -1.63 -13.13
N ALA A 75 -19.25 -2.50 -13.00
CA ALA A 75 -19.41 -3.38 -11.83
C ALA A 75 -18.19 -4.29 -11.65
N LYS A 76 -17.67 -4.84 -12.73
CA LYS A 76 -16.47 -5.68 -12.70
C LYS A 76 -15.23 -4.87 -12.33
N ALA A 77 -15.09 -3.65 -12.83
CA ALA A 77 -13.98 -2.76 -12.47
C ALA A 77 -13.98 -2.43 -10.96
N LEU A 78 -15.14 -2.11 -10.39
CA LEU A 78 -15.30 -1.89 -8.94
C LEU A 78 -14.97 -3.15 -8.14
N GLN A 79 -15.51 -4.29 -8.54
CA GLN A 79 -15.27 -5.57 -7.85
C GLN A 79 -13.80 -5.96 -7.88
N ASP A 80 -13.15 -5.88 -9.03
CA ASP A 80 -11.75 -6.25 -9.19
C ASP A 80 -10.83 -5.29 -8.41
N GLY A 81 -11.08 -3.99 -8.49
CA GLY A 81 -10.32 -3.00 -7.73
C GLY A 81 -10.38 -3.27 -6.23
N PHE A 82 -11.58 -3.48 -5.68
CA PHE A 82 -11.78 -3.81 -4.28
C PHE A 82 -11.14 -5.14 -3.90
N ALA A 83 -11.37 -6.19 -4.68
CA ALA A 83 -10.87 -7.53 -4.39
C ALA A 83 -9.33 -7.58 -4.40
N ILE A 84 -8.68 -6.90 -5.34
CA ILE A 84 -7.21 -6.81 -5.40
C ILE A 84 -6.64 -6.19 -4.13
N ALA A 85 -7.28 -5.16 -3.57
CA ALA A 85 -6.87 -4.57 -2.30
C ALA A 85 -7.24 -5.47 -1.12
N PHE A 86 -8.51 -5.81 -0.98
CA PHE A 86 -9.06 -6.43 0.22
C PHE A 86 -8.61 -7.89 0.41
N LEU A 87 -8.35 -8.63 -0.66
CA LEU A 87 -7.84 -10.00 -0.61
C LEU A 87 -6.31 -10.08 -0.64
N ASN A 88 -5.62 -8.96 -0.53
CA ASN A 88 -4.16 -8.92 -0.59
C ASN A 88 -3.53 -9.10 0.80
N PRO A 89 -3.03 -10.29 1.17
CA PRO A 89 -2.44 -10.51 2.48
C PRO A 89 -1.16 -9.70 2.71
N LYS A 90 -0.51 -9.28 1.61
CA LYS A 90 0.68 -8.42 1.68
C LYS A 90 0.35 -7.04 2.25
N LEU A 91 -0.84 -6.48 1.93
CA LEU A 91 -1.27 -5.21 2.50
C LEU A 91 -1.52 -5.31 4.01
N ALA A 92 -2.09 -6.43 4.48
CA ALA A 92 -2.27 -6.64 5.91
C ALA A 92 -0.94 -6.60 6.68
N ILE A 93 0.06 -7.37 6.20
CA ILE A 93 1.40 -7.40 6.82
C ILE A 93 2.08 -6.02 6.69
N PHE A 94 1.95 -5.37 5.54
CA PHE A 94 2.53 -4.06 5.31
C PHE A 94 1.97 -2.99 6.26
N PHE A 95 0.65 -2.90 6.43
CA PHE A 95 0.05 -1.93 7.34
C PHE A 95 0.33 -2.24 8.80
N LEU A 96 0.34 -3.51 9.18
CA LEU A 96 0.75 -3.91 10.51
C LEU A 96 2.18 -3.45 10.81
N ALA A 97 3.10 -3.71 9.89
CA ALA A 97 4.49 -3.30 10.00
C ALA A 97 4.65 -1.77 10.00
N LEU A 98 3.97 -1.07 9.06
CA LEU A 98 4.07 0.37 8.93
C LEU A 98 3.51 1.09 10.16
N PHE A 99 2.31 0.73 10.58
CA PHE A 99 1.66 1.41 11.70
C PHE A 99 2.32 1.12 13.04
N SER A 100 2.91 -0.05 13.23
CA SER A 100 3.70 -0.34 14.43
C SER A 100 4.87 0.63 14.62
N GLN A 101 5.28 1.37 13.57
CA GLN A 101 6.34 2.35 13.61
C GLN A 101 5.89 3.76 14.06
N PHE A 102 4.62 4.08 13.79
CA PHE A 102 4.11 5.45 13.92
C PHE A 102 3.05 5.59 15.01
N ILE A 103 2.57 4.47 15.56
CA ILE A 103 1.51 4.49 16.56
C ILE A 103 2.11 4.37 17.95
N ASP A 104 2.01 5.46 18.71
CA ASP A 104 2.08 5.39 20.15
C ASP A 104 0.71 4.89 20.68
N PRO A 105 0.65 3.77 21.40
CA PRO A 105 -0.60 3.24 21.95
C PRO A 105 -1.37 4.25 22.78
N GLN A 106 -0.66 5.13 23.49
CA GLN A 106 -1.25 6.16 24.34
C GLN A 106 -1.82 7.34 23.55
N ALA A 107 -1.32 7.56 22.34
CA ALA A 107 -1.76 8.64 21.45
C ALA A 107 -2.83 8.20 20.43
N LEU A 108 -3.16 6.91 20.34
CA LEU A 108 -4.12 6.37 19.38
C LEU A 108 -5.55 6.70 19.82
N THR A 109 -6.04 7.85 19.41
CA THR A 109 -7.44 8.23 19.56
C THR A 109 -8.25 7.85 18.32
N LEU A 110 -9.58 7.81 18.45
CA LEU A 110 -10.47 7.55 17.29
C LEU A 110 -10.21 8.57 16.18
N SER A 111 -9.99 9.83 16.52
CA SER A 111 -9.72 10.90 15.54
C SER A 111 -8.42 10.64 14.78
N VAL A 112 -7.35 10.26 15.48
CA VAL A 112 -6.07 9.90 14.86
C VAL A 112 -6.25 8.72 13.93
N GLY A 113 -6.95 7.67 14.36
CA GLY A 113 -7.24 6.50 13.53
C GLY A 113 -8.00 6.86 12.26
N ILE A 114 -9.04 7.69 12.35
CA ILE A 114 -9.80 8.16 11.18
C ILE A 114 -8.90 8.97 10.23
N ILE A 115 -8.09 9.90 10.75
CA ILE A 115 -7.17 10.70 9.93
C ILE A 115 -6.18 9.77 9.19
N MET A 116 -5.61 8.78 9.87
CA MET A 116 -4.69 7.84 9.25
C MET A 116 -5.36 7.03 8.12
N CYS A 117 -6.55 6.50 8.37
CA CYS A 117 -7.32 5.77 7.34
C CYS A 117 -7.65 6.65 6.13
N LEU A 118 -8.10 7.88 6.38
CA LEU A 118 -8.40 8.84 5.31
C LEU A 118 -7.13 9.23 4.54
N THR A 119 -6.01 9.44 5.22
CA THR A 119 -4.73 9.75 4.58
C THR A 119 -4.30 8.62 3.65
N VAL A 120 -4.36 7.38 4.13
CA VAL A 120 -4.04 6.19 3.32
C VAL A 120 -4.97 6.10 2.12
N PHE A 121 -6.28 6.22 2.34
CA PHE A 121 -7.29 6.21 1.27
C PHE A 121 -7.03 7.28 0.20
N VAL A 122 -6.78 8.51 0.61
CA VAL A 122 -6.56 9.64 -0.31
C VAL A 122 -5.27 9.49 -1.10
N ILE A 123 -4.18 9.08 -0.44
CA ILE A 123 -2.89 8.88 -1.11
C ILE A 123 -2.97 7.73 -2.09
N ASP A 124 -3.52 6.58 -1.69
CA ASP A 124 -3.63 5.40 -2.55
C ASP A 124 -4.55 5.65 -3.74
N THR A 125 -5.77 6.16 -3.48
CA THR A 125 -6.72 6.51 -4.54
C THR A 125 -6.14 7.56 -5.49
N GLY A 126 -5.53 8.61 -4.94
CA GLY A 126 -4.90 9.68 -5.73
C GLY A 126 -3.79 9.15 -6.63
N TRP A 127 -2.96 8.24 -6.13
CA TRP A 127 -1.93 7.59 -6.92
C TRP A 127 -2.51 6.78 -8.09
N TYR A 128 -3.49 5.91 -7.83
CA TYR A 128 -4.09 5.11 -8.89
C TYR A 128 -4.92 5.92 -9.89
N LEU A 129 -5.59 7.01 -9.45
CA LEU A 129 -6.23 7.96 -10.34
C LEU A 129 -5.20 8.65 -11.24
N LEU A 130 -4.08 9.09 -10.69
CA LEU A 130 -2.98 9.68 -11.46
C LEU A 130 -2.45 8.69 -12.50
N VAL A 131 -2.21 7.44 -12.10
CA VAL A 131 -1.77 6.38 -13.02
C VAL A 131 -2.80 6.13 -14.12
N ALA A 132 -4.10 6.07 -13.79
CA ALA A 132 -5.17 5.89 -14.78
C ALA A 132 -5.21 7.04 -15.78
N LEU A 133 -5.08 8.30 -15.33
CA LEU A 133 -5.03 9.48 -16.17
C LEU A 133 -3.78 9.51 -17.06
N LEU A 134 -2.61 9.25 -16.48
CA LEU A 134 -1.34 9.22 -17.23
C LEU A 134 -1.34 8.11 -18.28
N THR A 135 -1.90 6.95 -17.97
CA THR A 135 -2.01 5.83 -18.93
C THR A 135 -2.91 6.20 -20.11
N GLU A 136 -4.01 6.89 -19.87
CA GLU A 136 -4.91 7.35 -20.92
C GLU A 136 -4.24 8.40 -21.82
N VAL A 137 -3.58 9.38 -21.21
CA VAL A 137 -2.84 10.44 -21.95
C VAL A 137 -1.67 9.83 -22.73
N SER A 138 -0.98 8.85 -22.14
CA SER A 138 0.16 8.19 -22.78
C SER A 138 -0.26 7.33 -23.97
N LYS A 139 -1.41 6.63 -23.90
CA LYS A 139 -1.97 5.89 -25.05
C LYS A 139 -2.28 6.80 -26.23
N THR A 140 -2.68 8.05 -25.96
CA THR A 140 -3.05 9.02 -27.01
C THR A 140 -1.87 9.81 -27.57
N ARG A 141 -0.75 9.94 -26.85
CA ARG A 141 0.35 10.83 -27.25
C ARG A 141 1.73 10.21 -27.36
N PHE A 142 2.12 9.20 -26.58
CA PHE A 142 3.55 8.84 -26.46
C PHE A 142 3.90 7.35 -26.42
N GLY A 143 2.98 6.42 -26.31
CA GLY A 143 3.30 4.98 -26.25
C GLY A 143 4.25 4.57 -25.11
N PHE A 144 4.38 5.37 -24.05
CA PHE A 144 5.32 5.14 -22.95
C PHE A 144 4.67 4.43 -21.76
N THR A 145 5.12 3.22 -21.50
CA THR A 145 4.98 2.49 -20.22
C THR A 145 6.38 2.20 -19.63
N LYS A 146 7.20 3.21 -19.44
CA LYS A 146 8.47 2.99 -18.71
C LYS A 146 8.26 3.28 -17.23
N GLN A 147 8.37 2.24 -16.40
CA GLN A 147 8.54 2.39 -14.95
C GLN A 147 9.78 3.27 -14.70
N ASN A 148 9.65 4.23 -13.79
CA ASN A 148 10.76 5.09 -13.42
C ASN A 148 11.61 4.40 -12.34
N PRO A 149 12.80 3.85 -12.69
CA PRO A 149 13.61 3.07 -11.75
C PRO A 149 14.12 3.87 -10.54
N TRP A 150 14.09 5.20 -10.61
CA TRP A 150 14.49 6.06 -9.50
C TRP A 150 13.45 6.11 -8.37
N LEU A 151 12.14 6.11 -8.70
CA LEU A 151 11.09 6.05 -7.69
C LEU A 151 11.13 4.74 -6.92
N ASP A 152 11.34 3.63 -7.62
CA ASP A 152 11.48 2.32 -6.97
C ASP A 152 12.68 2.28 -6.02
N LYS A 153 13.82 2.85 -6.41
CA LYS A 153 15.01 2.92 -5.54
C LYS A 153 14.76 3.77 -4.30
N ILE A 154 14.10 4.92 -4.43
CA ILE A 154 13.75 5.77 -3.29
C ILE A 154 12.85 5.01 -2.32
N LEU A 155 11.80 4.33 -2.81
CA LEU A 155 10.92 3.51 -2.00
C LEU A 155 11.67 2.38 -1.28
N GLY A 156 12.58 1.70 -1.97
CA GLY A 156 13.42 0.66 -1.39
C GLY A 156 14.27 1.17 -0.23
N VAL A 157 14.91 2.34 -0.40
CA VAL A 157 15.71 3.00 0.66
C VAL A 157 14.82 3.41 1.84
N VAL A 158 13.65 3.99 1.58
CA VAL A 158 12.69 4.38 2.64
C VAL A 158 12.27 3.16 3.47
N PHE A 159 11.96 2.03 2.84
CA PHE A 159 11.57 0.82 3.57
C PHE A 159 12.70 0.27 4.45
N ILE A 160 13.94 0.29 3.97
CA ILE A 160 15.10 -0.10 4.78
C ILE A 160 15.31 0.86 5.94
N ALA A 161 15.21 2.17 5.70
CA ALA A 161 15.36 3.17 6.76
C ALA A 161 14.29 3.01 7.85
N LEU A 162 13.04 2.72 7.47
CA LEU A 162 11.97 2.42 8.41
C LEU A 162 12.26 1.15 9.21
N ALA A 163 12.71 0.08 8.56
CA ALA A 163 13.08 -1.16 9.25
C ALA A 163 14.18 -0.94 10.30
N ILE A 164 15.23 -0.18 9.95
CA ILE A 164 16.32 0.18 10.85
C ILE A 164 15.81 1.01 12.02
N LYS A 165 14.97 2.03 11.75
CA LYS A 165 14.39 2.88 12.79
C LYS A 165 13.69 2.05 13.86
N VAL A 166 12.92 1.05 13.47
CA VAL A 166 12.22 0.14 14.39
C VAL A 166 13.17 -0.56 15.34
N VAL A 167 14.19 -1.17 14.77
CA VAL A 167 15.16 -1.96 15.57
C VAL A 167 15.91 -1.08 16.57
N ILE A 168 16.11 0.21 16.26
CA ILE A 168 16.83 1.15 17.15
C ILE A 168 15.89 1.75 18.21
N SER A 169 14.58 1.85 17.92
CA SER A 169 13.60 2.51 18.81
C SER A 169 12.92 1.60 19.81
N LEU A 170 13.21 0.28 19.78
CA LEU A 170 12.76 -0.74 20.74
C LEU A 170 13.80 -0.98 21.81
#